data_74bb05ead920ba7aa0abf3a34da614f0
#
_entry.id   74bb05ead920ba7aa0abf3a34da614f0
#
_cell.length_a   1.000
_cell.length_b   1.000
_cell.length_c   1.000
_cell.angle_alpha   90.00
_cell.angle_beta   90.00
_cell.angle_gamma   90.00
#
_symmetry.space_group_name_H-M   'P 1'
#
loop_
_entity.id
_entity.type
_entity.pdbx_description
1 polymer ?
#
loop_
_entity_poly.entity_id
_entity_poly.type
_entity_poly.pdbx_seq_one_letter_code
_entity_poly.pdbx_strand_id
1 'polypeptide(L)'
;MESFSTRILDEVIVEKIIHYCWFGRNKLSQHALDVIETWKKYAPGYEIKCWNEDNFNINDHPFTKAAYESGRMAFVSDYVRFWAVYNYGGIYMDLGSELIKDI
;
A
#
# COMPACT_ATOMS: atom_id res chain seq x y z
N MET A 1 -1.27 -0.86 34.14
CA MET A 1 -2.06 -0.89 32.96
C MET A 1 -1.59 -0.03 31.87
N GLU A 2 -0.97 0.98 32.22
CA GLU A 2 -0.43 1.81 31.20
C GLU A 2 0.48 1.03 30.31
N SER A 3 1.22 0.13 30.86
CA SER A 3 2.08 -0.63 30.00
C SER A 3 1.26 -1.51 29.06
N PHE A 4 0.06 -1.89 29.47
CA PHE A 4 -0.83 -2.61 28.58
C PHE A 4 -1.26 -1.72 27.43
N SER A 5 -1.66 -0.49 27.71
CA SER A 5 -2.06 0.43 26.65
C SER A 5 -0.92 0.73 25.72
N THR A 6 0.25 0.97 26.27
CA THR A 6 1.42 1.26 25.47
C THR A 6 1.77 0.07 24.58
N ARG A 7 1.68 -1.11 25.16
CA ARG A 7 1.97 -2.31 24.41
C ARG A 7 0.98 -2.51 23.27
N ILE A 8 -0.29 -2.24 23.52
CA ILE A 8 -1.28 -2.38 22.47
C ILE A 8 -1.02 -1.41 21.34
N LEU A 9 -0.66 -0.18 21.66
CA LEU A 9 -0.32 0.79 20.64
C LEU A 9 0.88 0.34 19.83
N ASP A 10 1.91 -0.16 20.48
CA ASP A 10 3.07 -0.64 19.79
C ASP A 10 2.74 -1.80 18.87
N GLU A 11 1.92 -2.73 19.35
CA GLU A 11 1.59 -3.91 18.57
C GLU A 11 0.63 -3.61 17.43
N VAL A 12 -0.32 -2.71 17.65
CA VAL A 12 -1.30 -2.39 16.62
C VAL A 12 -0.74 -1.45 15.58
N ILE A 13 0.06 -0.49 16.01
CA ILE A 13 0.56 0.53 15.11
C ILE A 13 1.66 0.00 14.21
N VAL A 14 2.41 -1.00 14.69
CA VAL A 14 3.57 -1.48 13.94
C VAL A 14 3.27 -2.74 13.14
N GLU A 15 2.13 -2.78 12.47
CA GLU A 15 1.96 -3.78 11.44
C GLU A 15 3.01 -3.53 10.38
N LYS A 16 3.80 -4.54 10.09
CA LYS A 16 4.93 -4.37 9.18
C LYS A 16 4.52 -4.74 7.76
N ILE A 17 3.69 -3.90 7.20
CA ILE A 17 3.19 -4.07 5.84
C ILE A 17 3.39 -2.75 5.10
N ILE A 18 3.99 -2.82 3.93
CA ILE A 18 4.05 -1.69 3.00
C ILE A 18 3.08 -2.00 1.87
N HIS A 19 2.04 -1.17 1.76
CA HIS A 19 1.05 -1.31 0.70
C HIS A 19 1.41 -0.39 -0.46
N TYR A 20 1.22 -0.87 -1.68
CA TYR A 20 1.20 0.02 -2.83
C TYR A 20 0.14 -0.46 -3.81
N CYS A 21 -0.25 0.40 -4.73
CA CYS A 21 -1.30 0.12 -5.69
C CYS A 21 -0.73 0.16 -7.10
N TRP A 22 -1.20 -0.75 -7.95
CA TRP A 22 -0.86 -0.72 -9.36
C TRP A 22 -2.03 -1.25 -10.16
N PHE A 23 -2.87 -0.33 -10.64
CA PHE A 23 -4.06 -0.68 -11.40
C PHE A 23 -3.88 -0.33 -12.87
N GLY A 24 -4.62 -1.02 -13.75
CA GLY A 24 -4.60 -0.76 -15.17
C GLY A 24 -3.87 -1.81 -15.98
N ARG A 25 -3.33 -2.84 -15.33
CA ARG A 25 -2.71 -3.99 -16.00
C ARG A 25 -1.44 -3.66 -16.78
N ASN A 26 -0.88 -2.47 -16.61
CA ASN A 26 0.38 -2.16 -17.25
C ASN A 26 1.54 -2.78 -16.48
N LYS A 27 2.65 -3.00 -17.19
CA LYS A 27 3.84 -3.53 -16.58
C LYS A 27 4.51 -2.45 -15.72
N LEU A 28 5.03 -2.83 -14.57
CA LEU A 28 5.78 -1.91 -13.73
C LEU A 28 7.04 -1.45 -14.45
N SER A 29 7.33 -0.15 -14.35
CA SER A 29 8.54 0.41 -14.95
C SER A 29 9.76 -0.04 -14.17
N GLN A 30 10.94 0.07 -14.80
CA GLN A 30 12.18 -0.25 -14.11
C GLN A 30 12.37 0.66 -12.89
N HIS A 31 11.99 1.94 -13.02
CA HIS A 31 12.07 2.86 -11.89
C HIS A 31 11.22 2.36 -10.71
N ALA A 32 10.00 1.91 -10.97
CA ALA A 32 9.14 1.39 -9.93
C ALA A 32 9.74 0.14 -9.27
N LEU A 33 10.31 -0.74 -10.07
CA LEU A 33 10.96 -1.93 -9.54
C LEU A 33 12.15 -1.55 -8.66
N ASP A 34 12.92 -0.56 -9.07
CA ASP A 34 14.06 -0.09 -8.28
C ASP A 34 13.61 0.51 -6.96
N VAL A 35 12.52 1.26 -6.97
CA VAL A 35 11.96 1.84 -5.75
C VAL A 35 11.55 0.73 -4.78
N ILE A 36 10.87 -0.30 -5.28
CA ILE A 36 10.46 -1.43 -4.43
C ILE A 36 11.69 -2.12 -3.84
N GLU A 37 12.78 -2.22 -4.58
CA GLU A 37 13.99 -2.82 -4.05
C GLU A 37 14.56 -2.02 -2.88
N THR A 38 14.40 -0.69 -2.89
CA THR A 38 14.84 0.09 -1.72
C THR A 38 14.00 -0.24 -0.50
N TRP A 39 12.72 -0.53 -0.68
CA TRP A 39 11.87 -0.94 0.44
C TRP A 39 12.34 -2.27 1.03
N LYS A 40 12.68 -3.21 0.19
CA LYS A 40 13.20 -4.50 0.65
C LYS A 40 14.51 -4.33 1.40
N LYS A 41 15.34 -3.42 0.94
CA LYS A 41 16.66 -3.19 1.55
C LYS A 41 16.55 -2.49 2.89
N TYR A 42 15.73 -1.45 2.97
CA TYR A 42 15.70 -0.57 4.14
C TYR A 42 14.52 -0.82 5.07
N ALA A 43 13.64 -1.73 4.72
CA ALA A 43 12.53 -2.15 5.58
C ALA A 43 12.47 -3.66 5.63
N PRO A 44 13.57 -4.32 6.07
CA PRO A 44 13.56 -5.78 6.15
C PRO A 44 12.54 -6.22 7.19
N GLY A 45 11.83 -7.28 6.91
CA GLY A 45 10.80 -7.74 7.81
C GLY A 45 9.43 -7.18 7.50
N TYR A 46 9.33 -6.19 6.61
CA TYR A 46 8.03 -5.72 6.16
C TYR A 46 7.55 -6.59 5.01
N GLU A 47 6.27 -6.92 5.04
CA GLU A 47 5.61 -7.53 3.89
C GLU A 47 5.31 -6.41 2.89
N ILE A 48 5.59 -6.64 1.61
CA ILE A 48 5.27 -5.65 0.56
C ILE A 48 4.07 -6.19 -0.21
N LYS A 49 2.96 -5.45 -0.14
CA LYS A 49 1.70 -5.91 -0.70
C LYS A 49 1.26 -4.99 -1.82
N CYS A 50 1.11 -5.57 -3.00
CA CYS A 50 0.62 -4.86 -4.17
C CYS A 50 -0.88 -5.06 -4.29
N TRP A 51 -1.62 -3.97 -4.42
CA TRP A 51 -3.05 -4.03 -4.68
C TRP A 51 -3.31 -3.75 -6.15
N ASN A 52 -4.05 -4.64 -6.79
CA ASN A 52 -4.39 -4.51 -8.19
C ASN A 52 -5.72 -5.20 -8.45
N GLU A 53 -6.07 -5.36 -9.72
CA GLU A 53 -7.35 -5.94 -10.10
C GLU A 53 -7.52 -7.39 -9.63
N ASP A 54 -6.43 -8.07 -9.34
CA ASP A 54 -6.50 -9.47 -8.93
C ASP A 54 -6.93 -9.65 -7.49
N ASN A 55 -6.68 -8.67 -6.64
CA ASN A 55 -6.96 -8.80 -5.20
C ASN A 55 -7.82 -7.70 -4.62
N PHE A 56 -8.27 -6.74 -5.44
CA PHE A 56 -9.22 -5.73 -5.02
C PHE A 56 -10.37 -5.68 -6.01
N ASN A 57 -11.60 -5.79 -5.52
CA ASN A 57 -12.77 -5.77 -6.38
C ASN A 57 -13.14 -4.32 -6.71
N ILE A 58 -12.82 -3.90 -7.93
CA ILE A 58 -13.09 -2.54 -8.40
C ILE A 58 -14.57 -2.19 -8.31
N ASN A 59 -15.44 -3.18 -8.51
CA ASN A 59 -16.89 -2.93 -8.52
C ASN A 59 -17.50 -2.84 -7.14
N ASP A 60 -16.71 -3.04 -6.10
CA ASP A 60 -17.20 -3.08 -4.72
C ASP A 60 -17.65 -1.71 -4.22
N HIS A 61 -17.17 -0.65 -4.84
CA HIS A 61 -17.54 0.70 -4.44
C HIS A 61 -17.79 1.56 -5.69
N PRO A 62 -18.88 2.37 -5.69
CA PRO A 62 -19.21 3.17 -6.87
C PRO A 62 -18.07 4.10 -7.32
N PHE A 63 -17.32 4.64 -6.37
CA PHE A 63 -16.23 5.54 -6.69
C PHE A 63 -15.11 4.83 -7.47
N THR A 64 -14.68 3.66 -6.99
CA THR A 64 -13.62 2.93 -7.67
C THR A 64 -14.09 2.41 -9.02
N LYS A 65 -15.35 1.98 -9.12
CA LYS A 65 -15.91 1.52 -10.38
C LYS A 65 -15.90 2.65 -11.41
N ALA A 66 -16.40 3.82 -11.03
CA ALA A 66 -16.46 4.95 -11.95
C ALA A 66 -15.06 5.42 -12.36
N ALA A 67 -14.15 5.48 -11.41
CA ALA A 67 -12.78 5.91 -11.69
C ALA A 67 -12.10 4.95 -12.64
N TYR A 68 -12.27 3.67 -12.41
CA TYR A 68 -11.63 2.65 -13.24
C TYR A 68 -12.18 2.69 -14.67
N GLU A 69 -13.51 2.78 -14.79
CA GLU A 69 -14.14 2.83 -16.11
C GLU A 69 -13.78 4.08 -16.89
N SER A 70 -13.45 5.16 -16.18
CA SER A 70 -12.99 6.39 -16.80
C SER A 70 -11.50 6.41 -17.12
N GLY A 71 -10.79 5.34 -16.77
CA GLY A 71 -9.34 5.28 -16.99
C GLY A 71 -8.55 6.07 -15.97
N ARG A 72 -9.13 6.44 -14.84
CA ARG A 72 -8.47 7.29 -13.83
C ARG A 72 -7.89 6.43 -12.73
N MET A 73 -6.83 5.72 -13.04
CA MET A 73 -6.23 4.76 -12.12
C MET A 73 -5.70 5.41 -10.84
N ALA A 74 -5.27 6.67 -10.92
CA ALA A 74 -4.81 7.38 -9.73
C ALA A 74 -5.94 7.55 -8.71
N PHE A 75 -7.17 7.78 -9.19
CA PHE A 75 -8.31 7.90 -8.28
C PHE A 75 -8.70 6.56 -7.67
N VAL A 76 -8.52 5.47 -8.41
CA VAL A 76 -8.71 4.13 -7.83
C VAL A 76 -7.73 3.93 -6.69
N SER A 77 -6.46 4.26 -6.92
CA SER A 77 -5.42 4.13 -5.90
C SER A 77 -5.69 4.99 -4.69
N ASP A 78 -6.25 6.21 -4.88
CA ASP A 78 -6.58 7.09 -3.77
C ASP A 78 -7.56 6.43 -2.79
N TYR A 79 -8.52 5.69 -3.31
CA TYR A 79 -9.47 4.98 -2.46
C TYR A 79 -8.80 3.78 -1.80
N VAL A 80 -8.11 2.97 -2.60
CA VAL A 80 -7.56 1.69 -2.14
C VAL A 80 -6.47 1.91 -1.09
N ARG A 81 -5.73 3.01 -1.17
CA ARG A 81 -4.69 3.31 -0.19
C ARG A 81 -5.28 3.40 1.23
N PHE A 82 -6.39 4.14 1.38
CA PHE A 82 -7.03 4.27 2.68
C PHE A 82 -7.70 2.96 3.09
N TRP A 83 -8.34 2.30 2.15
CA TRP A 83 -9.01 1.04 2.40
C TRP A 83 -8.02 -0.02 2.91
N ALA A 84 -6.85 -0.10 2.29
CA ALA A 84 -5.85 -1.11 2.66
C ALA A 84 -5.31 -0.85 4.06
N VAL A 85 -4.94 0.39 4.35
CA VAL A 85 -4.39 0.72 5.66
C VAL A 85 -5.46 0.58 6.74
N TYR A 86 -6.69 0.97 6.43
CA TYR A 86 -7.80 0.84 7.38
C TYR A 86 -8.05 -0.63 7.74
N ASN A 87 -8.03 -1.52 6.75
CA ASN A 87 -8.38 -2.92 6.96
C ASN A 87 -7.21 -3.78 7.42
N TYR A 88 -5.99 -3.43 7.08
CA TYR A 88 -4.83 -4.30 7.33
C TYR A 88 -3.75 -3.65 8.18
N GLY A 89 -3.86 -2.36 8.44
CA GLY A 89 -2.78 -1.66 9.14
C GLY A 89 -1.59 -1.43 8.22
N GLY A 90 -0.46 -1.07 8.81
CA GLY A 90 0.75 -0.83 8.03
C GLY A 90 0.81 0.57 7.45
N ILE A 91 1.62 0.74 6.42
CA ILE A 91 1.80 2.05 5.78
C ILE A 91 1.58 1.91 4.28
N TYR A 92 1.23 3.01 3.66
CA TYR A 92 1.12 3.08 2.21
C TYR A 92 2.30 3.86 1.65
N MET A 93 2.91 3.35 0.59
CA MET A 93 4.00 4.06 -0.08
C MET A 93 3.73 4.11 -1.57
N ASP A 94 3.93 5.30 -2.15
CA ASP A 94 3.85 5.48 -3.59
C ASP A 94 5.10 4.91 -4.25
N LEU A 95 4.97 4.51 -5.50
CA LEU A 95 6.10 3.98 -6.26
C LEU A 95 7.16 5.03 -6.59
N GLY A 96 6.94 6.28 -6.19
CA GLY A 96 7.98 7.30 -6.26
C GLY A 96 8.72 7.52 -4.96
N SER A 97 8.38 6.76 -3.92
CA SER A 97 8.90 6.99 -2.56
C SER A 97 10.01 6.00 -2.23
N GLU A 98 11.20 6.26 -2.74
CA GLU A 98 12.31 5.37 -2.42
C GLU A 98 12.80 5.59 -1.00
N LEU A 99 13.31 4.53 -0.39
CA LEU A 99 13.92 4.61 0.93
C LEU A 99 15.44 4.73 0.77
N ILE A 100 16.04 5.55 1.62
CA ILE A 100 17.50 5.76 1.60
C ILE A 100 18.15 5.37 2.91
N LYS A 101 17.34 5.02 3.90
CA LYS A 101 17.85 4.51 5.18
C LYS A 101 16.75 3.71 5.85
N ASP A 102 17.10 2.94 6.84
CA ASP A 102 16.18 2.07 7.54
C ASP A 102 15.02 2.84 8.19
N ILE A 103 13.88 2.19 8.23
CA ILE A 103 12.72 2.73 8.93
C ILE A 103 12.35 1.88 10.13
#